data_0db60ec1b71a8a615a4590430944320a
#
_entry.id   0db60ec1b71a8a615a4590430944320a
#
_cell.length_a   1.000
_cell.length_b   1.000
_cell.length_c   1.000
_cell.angle_alpha   90.00
_cell.angle_beta   90.00
_cell.angle_gamma   90.00
#
_symmetry.space_group_name_H-M   'P 1'
#
loop_
_entity.id
_entity.type
_entity.pdbx_description
1 polymer ?
#
loop_
_entity_poly.entity_id
_entity_poly.type
_entity_poly.pdbx_seq_one_letter_code
_entity_poly.pdbx_strand_id
1 'polypeptide(L)'
;MRYLLQNAQILSSGGVFRAADVLLSGGRIVSIGDRISCPADAVSIDLHKAVLFPGFVDVHVHLREPGFSYKETIRTGTLAAAHGGFAHVAAMPNLDPVPDCAAALAVQRAIIEKDALVHVHPYGAVSVGEKGERLADLDGLAPGVIAFSDDGRGVQSVSLMREAMMQCRRLGKILAAHCEDNSLLHGGYIHDGAYARAHGHRGICSESEWGPIARDLRLAEETGCAYHVCHVSTKESVALIRAAKRRGVDVTCETAPHYLTFTDEDLQEDGRFKMNPPLRAREDRDALIEGLLDGTIDMLVTDHAPHSREEKARGLEKSAMGVVGLETSFAASYTALVQTGILPLGKLVDLMHGAPMRRFGCGTELTEGQPADLTAFDLTKTYTVDPETFLTMGRATPFAGRALTGVCKLTMIGGEPVWKEETL
;
A
#
# COMPACT_ATOMS: atom_id res chain seq x y z
N MET A 1 21.14 -3.15 -20.20
CA MET A 1 21.52 -1.90 -20.89
C MET A 1 22.28 -0.98 -19.93
N ARG A 2 22.92 0.12 -20.39
CA ARG A 2 23.46 1.19 -19.53
C ARG A 2 22.58 2.42 -19.66
N TYR A 3 22.32 3.08 -18.54
CA TYR A 3 21.61 4.35 -18.52
C TYR A 3 22.40 5.37 -17.68
N LEU A 4 22.40 6.62 -18.12
CA LEU A 4 22.83 7.76 -17.33
C LEU A 4 21.62 8.65 -17.05
N LEU A 5 21.16 8.67 -15.81
CA LEU A 5 20.15 9.61 -15.34
C LEU A 5 20.83 10.91 -14.99
N GLN A 6 20.56 11.98 -15.75
CA GLN A 6 21.20 13.28 -15.59
C GLN A 6 20.27 14.28 -14.91
N ASN A 7 20.87 15.27 -14.24
CA ASN A 7 20.16 16.39 -13.63
C ASN A 7 19.07 15.97 -12.61
N ALA A 8 19.27 14.85 -11.90
CA ALA A 8 18.40 14.45 -10.80
C ALA A 8 18.61 15.38 -9.58
N GLN A 9 17.61 15.43 -8.71
CA GLN A 9 17.74 15.90 -7.34
C GLN A 9 17.67 14.68 -6.40
N ILE A 10 18.60 14.56 -5.46
CA ILE A 10 18.56 13.50 -4.44
C ILE A 10 18.40 14.16 -3.07
N LEU A 11 17.47 13.62 -2.27
CA LEU A 11 17.24 14.07 -0.90
C LEU A 11 18.34 13.50 0.02
N SER A 12 19.11 14.36 0.66
CA SER A 12 20.09 13.95 1.66
C SER A 12 19.41 13.60 2.99
N SER A 13 20.14 12.92 3.88
CA SER A 13 19.67 12.60 5.24
C SER A 13 19.33 13.85 6.07
N GLY A 14 19.86 15.01 5.70
CA GLY A 14 19.52 16.31 6.32
C GLY A 14 18.30 17.01 5.71
N GLY A 15 17.56 16.38 4.79
CA GLY A 15 16.40 16.98 4.15
C GLY A 15 16.72 18.02 3.08
N VAL A 16 17.96 18.12 2.64
CA VAL A 16 18.42 19.08 1.62
C VAL A 16 18.58 18.35 0.29
N PHE A 17 18.09 18.96 -0.79
CA PHE A 17 18.29 18.46 -2.14
C PHE A 17 19.71 18.75 -2.64
N ARG A 18 20.34 17.78 -3.29
CA ARG A 18 21.56 17.95 -4.06
C ARG A 18 21.35 17.49 -5.50
N ALA A 19 21.92 18.20 -6.45
CA ALA A 19 21.95 17.75 -7.82
C ALA A 19 22.86 16.50 -7.92
N ALA A 20 22.48 15.54 -8.75
CA ALA A 20 23.29 14.36 -9.00
C ALA A 20 22.96 13.74 -10.36
N ASP A 21 23.99 13.12 -10.97
CA ASP A 21 23.82 12.15 -12.03
C ASP A 21 23.95 10.74 -11.46
N VAL A 22 23.22 9.78 -12.04
CA VAL A 22 23.25 8.39 -11.61
C VAL A 22 23.52 7.48 -12.81
N LEU A 23 24.63 6.75 -12.76
CA LEU A 23 25.00 5.78 -13.78
C LEU A 23 24.51 4.39 -13.39
N LEU A 24 23.76 3.78 -14.30
CA LEU A 24 23.23 2.43 -14.16
C LEU A 24 23.90 1.50 -15.16
N SER A 25 24.25 0.30 -14.74
CA SER A 25 24.80 -0.76 -15.62
C SER A 25 24.53 -2.14 -15.02
N GLY A 26 24.14 -3.09 -15.86
CA GLY A 26 23.87 -4.47 -15.43
C GLY A 26 22.78 -4.58 -14.37
N GLY A 27 21.77 -3.70 -14.44
CA GLY A 27 20.66 -3.67 -13.49
C GLY A 27 20.97 -3.04 -12.12
N ARG A 28 22.15 -2.43 -11.96
CA ARG A 28 22.62 -1.87 -10.68
C ARG A 28 23.00 -0.42 -10.79
N ILE A 29 22.97 0.29 -9.67
CA ILE A 29 23.53 1.63 -9.51
C ILE A 29 25.06 1.49 -9.43
N VAL A 30 25.75 2.05 -10.43
CA VAL A 30 27.23 1.96 -10.52
C VAL A 30 27.88 3.15 -9.86
N SER A 31 27.32 4.36 -10.07
CA SER A 31 27.88 5.58 -9.50
C SER A 31 26.80 6.64 -9.32
N ILE A 32 26.96 7.43 -8.26
CA ILE A 32 26.15 8.62 -7.96
C ILE A 32 27.11 9.80 -7.75
N GLY A 33 27.04 10.83 -8.60
CA GLY A 33 27.95 11.98 -8.53
C GLY A 33 27.36 13.25 -9.10
N ASP A 34 28.00 14.39 -8.85
CA ASP A 34 27.51 15.71 -9.29
C ASP A 34 27.50 15.86 -10.82
N ARG A 35 28.49 15.23 -11.49
CA ARG A 35 28.59 15.15 -12.95
C ARG A 35 29.26 13.84 -13.33
N ILE A 36 28.61 13.06 -14.13
CA ILE A 36 29.12 11.79 -14.64
C ILE A 36 29.23 11.91 -16.17
N SER A 37 30.43 11.65 -16.72
CA SER A 37 30.59 11.60 -18.17
C SER A 37 29.76 10.44 -18.74
N CYS A 38 28.92 10.73 -19.72
CA CYS A 38 28.08 9.72 -20.34
C CYS A 38 28.96 8.71 -21.11
N PRO A 39 28.97 7.43 -20.75
CA PRO A 39 29.65 6.42 -21.55
C PRO A 39 29.03 6.33 -22.95
N ALA A 40 29.86 6.06 -23.98
CA ALA A 40 29.42 6.05 -25.36
C ALA A 40 28.33 5.00 -25.66
N ASP A 41 28.23 3.96 -24.83
CA ASP A 41 27.23 2.88 -24.92
C ASP A 41 26.04 3.06 -23.95
N ALA A 42 25.95 4.21 -23.26
CA ALA A 42 24.84 4.50 -22.35
C ALA A 42 23.74 5.35 -23.01
N VAL A 43 22.49 5.05 -22.67
CA VAL A 43 21.34 5.89 -22.98
C VAL A 43 21.24 6.97 -21.90
N SER A 44 21.25 8.24 -22.31
CA SER A 44 21.07 9.37 -21.39
C SER A 44 19.60 9.72 -21.25
N ILE A 45 19.15 9.92 -20.00
CA ILE A 45 17.82 10.40 -19.65
C ILE A 45 18.00 11.65 -18.79
N ASP A 46 17.54 12.80 -19.27
CA ASP A 46 17.54 14.04 -18.48
C ASP A 46 16.29 14.09 -17.59
N LEU A 47 16.48 14.07 -16.29
CA LEU A 47 15.40 14.11 -15.30
C LEU A 47 14.87 15.54 -15.05
N HIS A 48 15.46 16.56 -15.68
CA HIS A 48 14.98 17.96 -15.57
C HIS A 48 14.75 18.43 -14.13
N LYS A 49 15.64 18.05 -13.20
CA LYS A 49 15.56 18.32 -11.75
C LYS A 49 14.43 17.57 -11.01
N ALA A 50 13.84 16.55 -11.61
CA ALA A 50 12.96 15.65 -10.85
C ALA A 50 13.73 15.03 -9.68
N VAL A 51 13.03 14.79 -8.58
CA VAL A 51 13.60 14.17 -7.39
C VAL A 51 13.61 12.67 -7.58
N LEU A 52 14.81 12.08 -7.47
CA LEU A 52 15.02 10.65 -7.56
C LEU A 52 14.93 10.01 -6.18
N PHE A 53 14.11 8.98 -6.07
CA PHE A 53 13.90 8.16 -4.89
C PHE A 53 14.23 6.69 -5.18
N PRO A 54 14.50 5.87 -4.15
CA PRO A 54 14.35 4.42 -4.31
C PRO A 54 12.90 4.13 -4.68
N GLY A 55 12.66 3.08 -5.46
CA GLY A 55 11.31 2.69 -5.84
C GLY A 55 10.44 2.39 -4.61
N PHE A 56 9.23 2.92 -4.55
CA PHE A 56 8.36 2.76 -3.39
C PHE A 56 7.90 1.31 -3.22
N VAL A 57 7.49 0.98 -2.00
CA VAL A 57 7.01 -0.34 -1.59
C VAL A 57 5.60 -0.20 -1.04
N ASP A 58 4.65 -0.89 -1.63
CA ASP A 58 3.27 -0.98 -1.13
C ASP A 58 2.99 -2.39 -0.64
N VAL A 59 2.79 -2.54 0.65
CA VAL A 59 2.56 -3.86 1.25
C VAL A 59 1.09 -4.28 1.30
N HIS A 60 0.19 -3.51 0.67
CA HIS A 60 -1.24 -3.79 0.67
C HIS A 60 -1.92 -3.39 -0.64
N VAL A 61 -2.03 -4.33 -1.59
CA VAL A 61 -2.73 -4.13 -2.86
C VAL A 61 -3.56 -5.36 -3.24
N HIS A 62 -4.62 -5.14 -4.03
CA HIS A 62 -5.47 -6.19 -4.59
C HIS A 62 -5.33 -6.24 -6.10
N LEU A 63 -4.55 -7.18 -6.63
CA LEU A 63 -4.35 -7.34 -8.08
C LEU A 63 -5.42 -8.20 -8.76
N ARG A 64 -6.37 -8.74 -7.99
CA ARG A 64 -7.58 -9.42 -8.45
C ARG A 64 -7.37 -10.66 -9.35
N GLU A 65 -6.17 -11.03 -9.70
CA GLU A 65 -5.85 -12.14 -10.58
C GLU A 65 -4.97 -13.17 -9.85
N PRO A 66 -5.34 -14.46 -9.90
CA PRO A 66 -6.43 -15.09 -10.67
C PRO A 66 -7.84 -14.86 -10.11
N GLY A 67 -8.85 -15.15 -10.96
CA GLY A 67 -10.26 -15.26 -10.62
C GLY A 67 -11.12 -14.02 -10.88
N PHE A 68 -10.57 -12.82 -10.74
CA PHE A 68 -11.32 -11.57 -10.87
C PHE A 68 -10.69 -10.60 -11.87
N SER A 69 -10.12 -11.11 -12.97
CA SER A 69 -9.41 -10.33 -13.99
C SER A 69 -10.27 -9.26 -14.66
N TYR A 70 -11.60 -9.34 -14.53
CA TYR A 70 -12.51 -8.30 -15.01
C TYR A 70 -12.50 -7.01 -14.16
N LYS A 71 -11.90 -7.08 -12.96
CA LYS A 71 -11.71 -5.92 -12.07
C LYS A 71 -10.32 -5.33 -12.21
N GLU A 72 -9.31 -6.18 -12.32
CA GLU A 72 -7.90 -5.84 -12.47
C GLU A 72 -7.13 -7.07 -12.93
N THR A 73 -6.02 -6.87 -13.67
CA THR A 73 -5.04 -7.90 -13.97
C THR A 73 -3.71 -7.58 -13.29
N ILE A 74 -2.86 -8.58 -13.12
CA ILE A 74 -1.49 -8.36 -12.61
C ILE A 74 -0.76 -7.35 -13.50
N ARG A 75 -0.93 -7.44 -14.83
CA ARG A 75 -0.29 -6.51 -15.76
C ARG A 75 -0.77 -5.07 -15.59
N THR A 76 -2.08 -4.82 -15.53
CA THR A 76 -2.63 -3.45 -15.41
C THR A 76 -2.38 -2.87 -14.03
N GLY A 77 -2.52 -3.65 -12.97
CA GLY A 77 -2.22 -3.21 -11.60
C GLY A 77 -0.74 -2.92 -11.38
N THR A 78 0.16 -3.73 -11.97
CA THR A 78 1.61 -3.45 -11.88
C THR A 78 2.06 -2.29 -12.78
N LEU A 79 1.36 -2.02 -13.88
CA LEU A 79 1.57 -0.82 -14.68
C LEU A 79 1.13 0.45 -13.91
N ALA A 80 -0.02 0.39 -13.22
CA ALA A 80 -0.48 1.45 -12.32
C ALA A 80 0.50 1.65 -11.15
N ALA A 81 1.06 0.58 -10.59
CA ALA A 81 2.10 0.66 -9.57
C ALA A 81 3.35 1.39 -10.10
N ALA A 82 3.83 1.02 -11.28
CA ALA A 82 4.96 1.69 -11.92
C ALA A 82 4.68 3.18 -12.17
N HIS A 83 3.47 3.54 -12.64
CA HIS A 83 3.05 4.94 -12.80
C HIS A 83 2.98 5.69 -11.47
N GLY A 84 2.62 5.01 -10.38
CA GLY A 84 2.62 5.56 -9.02
C GLY A 84 4.00 5.61 -8.34
N GLY A 85 5.06 5.13 -9.00
CA GLY A 85 6.43 5.12 -8.47
C GLY A 85 6.75 3.91 -7.59
N PHE A 86 5.90 2.89 -7.55
CA PHE A 86 6.12 1.67 -6.78
C PHE A 86 6.94 0.66 -7.57
N ALA A 87 8.03 0.19 -6.97
CA ALA A 87 8.87 -0.89 -7.49
C ALA A 87 8.46 -2.26 -6.92
N HIS A 88 7.89 -2.28 -5.73
CA HIS A 88 7.46 -3.48 -5.04
C HIS A 88 6.02 -3.33 -4.56
N VAL A 89 5.19 -4.36 -4.80
CA VAL A 89 3.83 -4.42 -4.27
C VAL A 89 3.58 -5.79 -3.64
N ALA A 90 2.86 -5.85 -2.52
CA ALA A 90 2.47 -7.10 -1.90
C ALA A 90 0.97 -7.35 -2.11
N ALA A 91 0.65 -8.44 -2.81
CA ALA A 91 -0.70 -8.75 -3.28
C ALA A 91 -1.46 -9.62 -2.28
N MET A 92 -2.59 -9.09 -1.77
CA MET A 92 -3.49 -9.76 -0.83
C MET A 92 -4.13 -11.04 -1.42
N PRO A 93 -4.46 -12.03 -0.56
CA PRO A 93 -4.82 -13.39 -1.00
C PRO A 93 -6.27 -13.58 -1.42
N ASN A 94 -7.12 -12.56 -1.39
CA ASN A 94 -8.55 -12.65 -1.72
C ASN A 94 -8.81 -12.86 -3.23
N LEU A 95 -8.42 -14.02 -3.72
CA LEU A 95 -8.40 -14.45 -5.11
C LEU A 95 -9.27 -15.72 -5.33
N ASP A 96 -9.35 -16.19 -6.57
CA ASP A 96 -9.98 -17.46 -6.92
C ASP A 96 -9.12 -18.20 -7.97
N PRO A 97 -8.42 -19.28 -7.59
CA PRO A 97 -8.39 -19.87 -6.25
C PRO A 97 -7.65 -18.99 -5.21
N VAL A 98 -8.12 -19.05 -3.96
CA VAL A 98 -7.42 -18.47 -2.82
C VAL A 98 -6.06 -19.18 -2.65
N PRO A 99 -4.93 -18.48 -2.47
CA PRO A 99 -3.61 -19.08 -2.24
C PRO A 99 -3.51 -19.63 -0.80
N ASP A 100 -4.26 -20.68 -0.50
CA ASP A 100 -4.33 -21.38 0.78
C ASP A 100 -3.50 -22.69 0.81
N CYS A 101 -2.87 -23.01 -0.31
CA CYS A 101 -1.92 -24.12 -0.45
C CYS A 101 -0.92 -23.84 -1.58
N ALA A 102 0.18 -24.58 -1.61
CA ALA A 102 1.25 -24.39 -2.60
C ALA A 102 0.75 -24.48 -4.06
N ALA A 103 -0.22 -25.34 -4.35
CA ALA A 103 -0.78 -25.49 -5.70
C ALA A 103 -1.57 -24.25 -6.15
N ALA A 104 -2.40 -23.68 -5.29
CA ALA A 104 -3.13 -22.46 -5.57
C ALA A 104 -2.19 -21.24 -5.71
N LEU A 105 -1.18 -21.13 -4.84
CA LEU A 105 -0.14 -20.09 -4.93
C LEU A 105 0.64 -20.19 -6.25
N ALA A 106 0.93 -21.41 -6.74
CA ALA A 106 1.65 -21.60 -7.98
C ALA A 106 0.91 -21.01 -9.19
N VAL A 107 -0.43 -21.03 -9.19
CA VAL A 107 -1.25 -20.40 -10.25
C VAL A 107 -1.01 -18.88 -10.28
N GLN A 108 -1.09 -18.22 -9.14
CA GLN A 108 -0.83 -16.78 -9.04
C GLN A 108 0.60 -16.44 -9.45
N ARG A 109 1.59 -17.19 -8.97
CA ARG A 109 3.01 -16.97 -9.28
C ARG A 109 3.33 -17.09 -10.77
N ALA A 110 2.71 -18.05 -11.46
CA ALA A 110 2.90 -18.21 -12.90
C ALA A 110 2.41 -16.97 -13.69
N ILE A 111 1.31 -16.34 -13.24
CA ILE A 111 0.82 -15.10 -13.85
C ILE A 111 1.76 -13.94 -13.51
N ILE A 112 2.20 -13.83 -12.26
CA ILE A 112 3.17 -12.81 -11.83
C ILE A 112 4.44 -12.88 -12.69
N GLU A 113 5.02 -14.06 -12.82
CA GLU A 113 6.26 -14.27 -13.59
C GLU A 113 6.11 -13.84 -15.05
N LYS A 114 4.92 -14.04 -15.64
CA LYS A 114 4.65 -13.73 -17.03
C LYS A 114 4.32 -12.25 -17.27
N ASP A 115 3.50 -11.64 -16.41
CA ASP A 115 2.79 -10.39 -16.73
C ASP A 115 3.17 -9.20 -15.83
N ALA A 116 3.85 -9.42 -14.70
CA ALA A 116 4.20 -8.34 -13.78
C ALA A 116 5.30 -7.43 -14.35
N LEU A 117 5.12 -6.12 -14.17
CA LEU A 117 6.08 -5.09 -14.57
C LEU A 117 6.93 -4.59 -13.40
N VAL A 118 6.45 -4.75 -12.16
CA VAL A 118 7.17 -4.48 -10.92
C VAL A 118 7.24 -5.75 -10.08
N HIS A 119 8.03 -5.74 -9.01
CA HIS A 119 8.11 -6.89 -8.12
C HIS A 119 6.79 -7.11 -7.38
N VAL A 120 6.18 -8.27 -7.54
CA VAL A 120 4.96 -8.67 -6.86
C VAL A 120 5.26 -9.75 -5.83
N HIS A 121 4.89 -9.51 -4.58
CA HIS A 121 5.08 -10.39 -3.44
C HIS A 121 3.72 -10.94 -2.98
N PRO A 122 3.37 -12.22 -3.23
CA PRO A 122 2.09 -12.75 -2.78
C PRO A 122 1.98 -12.85 -1.25
N TYR A 123 0.80 -12.61 -0.72
CA TYR A 123 0.39 -13.12 0.59
C TYR A 123 -0.15 -14.54 0.45
N GLY A 124 0.03 -15.35 1.50
CA GLY A 124 -0.70 -16.60 1.67
C GLY A 124 -1.92 -16.38 2.55
N ALA A 125 -2.99 -17.13 2.31
CA ALA A 125 -4.14 -17.09 3.18
C ALA A 125 -3.82 -17.72 4.56
N VAL A 126 -4.40 -17.15 5.62
CA VAL A 126 -4.32 -17.71 6.98
C VAL A 126 -5.23 -18.93 7.08
N SER A 127 -6.43 -18.86 6.53
CA SER A 127 -7.41 -19.95 6.60
C SER A 127 -7.79 -20.47 5.21
N VAL A 128 -8.24 -21.74 5.17
CA VAL A 128 -8.67 -22.36 3.92
C VAL A 128 -9.83 -21.59 3.30
N GLY A 129 -9.60 -21.13 2.06
CA GLY A 129 -10.58 -20.32 1.31
C GLY A 129 -10.93 -19.01 1.99
N GLU A 130 -10.10 -18.50 2.93
CA GLU A 130 -10.37 -17.31 3.76
C GLU A 130 -11.70 -17.39 4.52
N LYS A 131 -12.07 -18.60 5.00
CA LYS A 131 -13.36 -18.83 5.68
C LYS A 131 -13.28 -18.68 7.20
N GLY A 132 -12.06 -18.57 7.78
CA GLY A 132 -11.85 -18.46 9.22
C GLY A 132 -12.22 -19.73 10.02
N GLU A 133 -12.32 -20.90 9.36
CA GLU A 133 -12.76 -22.15 9.99
C GLU A 133 -11.58 -23.07 10.38
N ARG A 134 -10.58 -23.17 9.53
CA ARG A 134 -9.36 -23.98 9.74
C ARG A 134 -8.16 -23.35 9.06
N LEU A 135 -6.95 -23.58 9.57
CA LEU A 135 -5.73 -23.04 8.98
C LEU A 135 -5.49 -23.59 7.57
N ALA A 136 -4.94 -22.73 6.73
CA ALA A 136 -4.36 -23.06 5.44
C ALA A 136 -3.06 -23.89 5.61
N ASP A 137 -2.47 -24.35 4.53
CA ASP A 137 -1.16 -25.01 4.54
C ASP A 137 -0.03 -23.98 4.66
N LEU A 138 0.13 -23.42 5.86
CA LEU A 138 1.13 -22.36 6.10
C LEU A 138 2.56 -22.83 5.87
N ASP A 139 2.87 -24.09 6.16
CA ASP A 139 4.20 -24.69 5.91
C ASP A 139 4.53 -24.76 4.42
N GLY A 140 3.58 -25.24 3.62
CA GLY A 140 3.73 -25.31 2.16
C GLY A 140 3.77 -23.94 1.47
N LEU A 141 3.12 -22.95 2.06
CA LEU A 141 3.05 -21.58 1.53
C LEU A 141 4.27 -20.73 1.90
N ALA A 142 4.82 -20.89 3.11
CA ALA A 142 5.84 -20.02 3.69
C ALA A 142 7.03 -19.70 2.76
N PRO A 143 7.58 -20.64 1.97
CA PRO A 143 8.70 -20.33 1.09
C PRO A 143 8.36 -19.37 -0.07
N GLY A 144 7.07 -19.26 -0.42
CA GLY A 144 6.61 -18.52 -1.60
C GLY A 144 5.85 -17.23 -1.32
N VAL A 145 5.65 -16.88 -0.05
CA VAL A 145 4.83 -15.72 0.35
C VAL A 145 5.62 -14.73 1.22
N ILE A 146 5.27 -13.46 1.15
CA ILE A 146 5.88 -12.43 1.96
C ILE A 146 5.38 -12.48 3.41
N ALA A 147 4.09 -12.71 3.61
CA ALA A 147 3.40 -12.79 4.89
C ALA A 147 2.08 -13.58 4.73
N PHE A 148 1.29 -13.71 5.79
CA PHE A 148 -0.02 -14.35 5.78
C PHE A 148 -1.12 -13.35 6.14
N SER A 149 -2.27 -13.46 5.45
CA SER A 149 -3.46 -12.63 5.70
C SER A 149 -4.73 -13.35 5.28
N ASP A 150 -5.86 -13.03 5.92
CA ASP A 150 -7.22 -13.26 5.40
C ASP A 150 -7.87 -11.89 5.13
N ASP A 151 -7.19 -11.05 4.35
CA ASP A 151 -7.62 -9.67 4.12
C ASP A 151 -8.99 -9.59 3.44
N GLY A 152 -9.78 -8.59 3.91
CA GLY A 152 -11.16 -8.35 3.49
C GLY A 152 -12.20 -9.19 4.23
N ARG A 153 -11.79 -10.12 5.13
CA ARG A 153 -12.72 -10.94 5.93
C ARG A 153 -12.40 -10.97 7.42
N GLY A 154 -11.14 -10.87 7.78
CA GLY A 154 -10.65 -10.97 9.15
C GLY A 154 -10.89 -12.36 9.78
N VAL A 155 -10.03 -12.75 10.71
CA VAL A 155 -10.16 -14.00 11.47
C VAL A 155 -11.01 -13.74 12.72
N GLN A 156 -12.23 -14.28 12.76
CA GLN A 156 -13.18 -14.06 13.87
C GLN A 156 -12.85 -14.90 15.09
N SER A 157 -12.34 -16.13 14.91
CA SER A 157 -12.04 -17.08 15.98
C SER A 157 -10.76 -16.74 16.74
N VAL A 158 -10.85 -16.52 18.05
CA VAL A 158 -9.69 -16.32 18.95
C VAL A 158 -8.73 -17.50 18.92
N SER A 159 -9.24 -18.73 18.90
CA SER A 159 -8.43 -19.95 18.89
C SER A 159 -7.68 -20.11 17.56
N LEU A 160 -8.34 -19.86 16.43
CA LEU A 160 -7.72 -19.94 15.11
C LEU A 160 -6.66 -18.85 14.93
N MET A 161 -6.93 -17.60 15.38
CA MET A 161 -5.96 -16.50 15.34
C MET A 161 -4.72 -16.83 16.17
N ARG A 162 -4.88 -17.36 17.39
CA ARG A 162 -3.76 -17.79 18.23
C ARG A 162 -2.93 -18.88 17.55
N GLU A 163 -3.58 -19.89 16.99
CA GLU A 163 -2.90 -20.97 16.27
C GLU A 163 -2.14 -20.45 15.05
N ALA A 164 -2.75 -19.56 14.25
CA ALA A 164 -2.12 -18.89 13.12
C ALA A 164 -0.87 -18.10 13.55
N MET A 165 -0.97 -17.32 14.63
CA MET A 165 0.15 -16.54 15.17
C MET A 165 1.30 -17.45 15.63
N MET A 166 0.99 -18.55 16.32
CA MET A 166 2.00 -19.53 16.72
C MET A 166 2.72 -20.15 15.53
N GLN A 167 1.99 -20.49 14.48
CA GLN A 167 2.57 -21.01 13.23
C GLN A 167 3.41 -19.96 12.50
N CYS A 168 2.91 -18.73 12.35
CA CYS A 168 3.65 -17.63 11.74
C CYS A 168 4.97 -17.37 12.48
N ARG A 169 4.95 -17.34 13.83
CA ARG A 169 6.17 -17.21 14.62
C ARG A 169 7.15 -18.34 14.35
N ARG A 170 6.69 -19.60 14.35
CA ARG A 170 7.54 -20.77 14.06
C ARG A 170 8.19 -20.68 12.67
N LEU A 171 7.46 -20.15 11.69
CA LEU A 171 7.89 -20.00 10.30
C LEU A 171 8.71 -18.71 10.06
N GLY A 172 8.84 -17.83 11.05
CA GLY A 172 9.49 -16.52 10.90
C GLY A 172 8.73 -15.59 9.94
N LYS A 173 7.40 -15.71 9.90
CA LYS A 173 6.52 -14.91 9.01
C LYS A 173 5.69 -13.92 9.80
N ILE A 174 5.33 -12.83 9.14
CA ILE A 174 4.40 -11.82 9.63
C ILE A 174 2.97 -12.34 9.43
N LEU A 175 2.08 -12.09 10.39
CA LEU A 175 0.63 -12.18 10.22
C LEU A 175 0.08 -10.76 10.06
N ALA A 176 -0.45 -10.45 8.89
CA ALA A 176 -1.09 -9.16 8.58
C ALA A 176 -2.62 -9.34 8.66
N ALA A 177 -3.29 -8.46 9.37
CA ALA A 177 -4.71 -8.65 9.66
C ALA A 177 -5.58 -7.47 9.26
N HIS A 178 -6.57 -7.76 8.41
CA HIS A 178 -7.78 -6.96 8.29
C HIS A 178 -8.61 -7.14 9.57
N CYS A 179 -8.70 -6.09 10.37
CA CYS A 179 -9.33 -6.16 11.67
C CYS A 179 -10.79 -5.69 11.58
N GLU A 180 -11.71 -6.64 11.51
CA GLU A 180 -13.13 -6.36 11.46
C GLU A 180 -13.91 -7.43 12.24
N ASP A 181 -14.77 -6.99 13.18
CA ASP A 181 -15.73 -7.85 13.86
C ASP A 181 -17.04 -7.85 13.08
N ASN A 182 -17.30 -8.97 12.39
CA ASN A 182 -18.47 -9.13 11.54
C ASN A 182 -19.79 -9.05 12.32
N SER A 183 -19.78 -9.35 13.62
CA SER A 183 -20.98 -9.30 14.46
C SER A 183 -21.47 -7.87 14.73
N LEU A 184 -20.58 -6.88 14.57
CA LEU A 184 -20.86 -5.47 14.80
C LEU A 184 -21.21 -4.69 13.53
N LEU A 185 -21.18 -5.31 12.35
CA LEU A 185 -21.42 -4.61 11.09
C LEU A 185 -22.90 -4.24 10.87
N HIS A 186 -23.83 -5.08 11.29
CA HIS A 186 -25.28 -4.88 11.14
C HIS A 186 -25.74 -4.45 9.75
N GLY A 187 -25.00 -4.87 8.70
CA GLY A 187 -25.23 -4.47 7.32
C GLY A 187 -24.83 -3.02 7.00
N GLY A 188 -23.99 -2.43 7.84
CA GLY A 188 -23.37 -1.13 7.61
C GLY A 188 -22.43 -1.14 6.40
N TYR A 189 -22.19 0.04 5.82
CA TYR A 189 -21.37 0.19 4.61
C TYR A 189 -20.61 1.51 4.53
N ILE A 190 -20.79 2.40 5.49
CA ILE A 190 -20.01 3.61 5.75
C ILE A 190 -19.80 3.76 7.25
N HIS A 191 -19.06 4.76 7.70
CA HIS A 191 -18.89 5.05 9.13
C HIS A 191 -20.22 5.38 9.83
N ASP A 192 -20.43 4.88 11.05
CA ASP A 192 -21.54 5.31 11.92
C ASP A 192 -21.23 6.71 12.49
N GLY A 193 -21.22 7.68 11.61
CA GLY A 193 -20.86 9.06 11.89
C GLY A 193 -21.98 10.05 11.58
N ALA A 194 -21.58 11.30 11.42
CA ALA A 194 -22.51 12.40 11.18
C ALA A 194 -23.26 12.26 9.86
N TYR A 195 -22.56 11.85 8.79
CA TYR A 195 -23.17 11.67 7.48
C TYR A 195 -24.21 10.55 7.48
N ALA A 196 -23.88 9.39 8.04
CA ALA A 196 -24.81 8.24 8.11
C ALA A 196 -26.10 8.61 8.83
N ARG A 197 -26.01 9.28 9.97
CA ARG A 197 -27.19 9.74 10.74
C ARG A 197 -28.01 10.76 10.00
N ALA A 198 -27.36 11.73 9.33
CA ALA A 198 -28.06 12.81 8.62
C ALA A 198 -28.81 12.31 7.37
N HIS A 199 -28.29 11.26 6.70
CA HIS A 199 -28.83 10.76 5.44
C HIS A 199 -29.54 9.40 5.57
N GLY A 200 -29.65 8.85 6.77
CA GLY A 200 -30.38 7.59 7.03
C GLY A 200 -29.64 6.34 6.54
N HIS A 201 -28.32 6.37 6.48
CA HIS A 201 -27.50 5.23 6.09
C HIS A 201 -27.17 4.32 7.28
N ARG A 202 -26.87 3.06 7.01
CA ARG A 202 -26.39 2.11 8.01
C ARG A 202 -24.87 2.28 8.20
N GLY A 203 -24.50 2.56 9.45
CA GLY A 203 -23.12 2.80 9.83
C GLY A 203 -22.38 1.53 10.27
N ILE A 204 -21.06 1.56 10.14
CA ILE A 204 -20.10 0.62 10.72
C ILE A 204 -19.46 1.33 11.91
N CYS A 205 -19.65 0.81 13.14
CA CYS A 205 -19.07 1.41 14.34
C CYS A 205 -17.54 1.26 14.37
N SER A 206 -16.87 2.13 15.09
CA SER A 206 -15.39 2.08 15.24
C SER A 206 -14.95 0.82 16.00
N GLU A 207 -15.79 0.29 16.89
CA GLU A 207 -15.51 -0.93 17.66
C GLU A 207 -15.29 -2.16 16.76
N SER A 208 -15.94 -2.22 15.61
CA SER A 208 -15.72 -3.30 14.65
C SER A 208 -14.26 -3.43 14.21
N GLU A 209 -13.48 -2.33 14.23
CA GLU A 209 -12.05 -2.33 13.93
C GLU A 209 -11.20 -2.49 15.19
N TRP A 210 -11.35 -1.61 16.20
CA TRP A 210 -10.45 -1.61 17.34
C TRP A 210 -10.65 -2.81 18.30
N GLY A 211 -11.83 -3.42 18.31
CA GLY A 211 -12.10 -4.62 19.12
C GLY A 211 -11.20 -5.80 18.74
N PRO A 212 -11.21 -6.25 17.47
CA PRO A 212 -10.25 -7.24 16.97
C PRO A 212 -8.79 -6.84 17.16
N ILE A 213 -8.42 -5.57 16.96
CA ILE A 213 -7.06 -5.09 17.20
C ILE A 213 -6.66 -5.31 18.67
N ALA A 214 -7.52 -4.94 19.62
CA ALA A 214 -7.27 -5.16 21.05
C ALA A 214 -7.09 -6.64 21.40
N ARG A 215 -7.87 -7.53 20.77
CA ARG A 215 -7.74 -8.98 20.89
C ARG A 215 -6.40 -9.47 20.36
N ASP A 216 -6.08 -9.08 19.14
CA ASP A 216 -4.93 -9.62 18.40
C ASP A 216 -3.59 -9.10 18.95
N LEU A 217 -3.55 -7.86 19.45
CA LEU A 217 -2.37 -7.33 20.15
C LEU A 217 -2.04 -8.15 21.41
N ARG A 218 -3.05 -8.62 22.16
CA ARG A 218 -2.83 -9.53 23.30
C ARG A 218 -2.31 -10.88 22.85
N LEU A 219 -2.87 -11.43 21.76
CA LEU A 219 -2.39 -12.70 21.19
C LEU A 219 -0.97 -12.57 20.64
N ALA A 220 -0.63 -11.46 19.99
CA ALA A 220 0.72 -11.19 19.52
C ALA A 220 1.72 -11.10 20.69
N GLU A 221 1.34 -10.45 21.79
CA GLU A 221 2.13 -10.40 23.03
C GLU A 221 2.31 -11.80 23.65
N GLU A 222 1.25 -12.60 23.72
CA GLU A 222 1.28 -13.98 24.24
C GLU A 222 2.15 -14.92 23.40
N THR A 223 2.03 -14.85 22.07
CA THR A 223 2.68 -15.77 21.13
C THR A 223 4.05 -15.30 20.71
N GLY A 224 4.34 -14.00 20.81
CA GLY A 224 5.52 -13.35 20.24
C GLY A 224 5.55 -13.40 18.73
N CYS A 225 4.40 -13.45 18.05
CA CYS A 225 4.26 -13.38 16.61
C CYS A 225 4.58 -11.96 16.12
N ALA A 226 5.30 -11.86 15.02
CA ALA A 226 5.43 -10.62 14.26
C ALA A 226 4.05 -10.30 13.65
N TYR A 227 3.40 -9.25 14.15
CA TYR A 227 2.03 -8.87 13.79
C TYR A 227 2.00 -7.56 13.02
N HIS A 228 1.11 -7.45 12.04
CA HIS A 228 0.92 -6.23 11.26
C HIS A 228 -0.57 -5.91 11.15
N VAL A 229 -0.96 -4.69 11.52
CA VAL A 229 -2.35 -4.22 11.46
C VAL A 229 -2.55 -3.48 10.16
N CYS A 230 -3.40 -4.01 9.27
CA CYS A 230 -3.72 -3.41 7.99
C CYS A 230 -4.58 -2.15 8.15
N HIS A 231 -4.43 -1.20 7.23
CA HIS A 231 -5.30 -0.02 6.97
C HIS A 231 -6.03 0.56 8.19
N VAL A 232 -5.28 0.91 9.26
CA VAL A 232 -5.84 1.51 10.47
C VAL A 232 -6.61 2.79 10.14
N SER A 233 -7.83 2.91 10.66
CA SER A 233 -8.72 4.04 10.41
C SER A 233 -9.26 4.74 11.65
N THR A 234 -9.15 4.16 12.86
CA THR A 234 -9.76 4.70 14.08
C THR A 234 -8.74 5.19 15.11
N LYS A 235 -9.07 6.21 15.86
CA LYS A 235 -8.23 6.77 16.94
C LYS A 235 -7.97 5.77 18.06
N GLU A 236 -8.94 4.92 18.38
CA GLU A 236 -8.82 3.87 19.39
C GLU A 236 -7.77 2.83 18.94
N SER A 237 -7.76 2.47 17.66
CA SER A 237 -6.75 1.57 17.07
C SER A 237 -5.34 2.15 17.23
N VAL A 238 -5.16 3.43 16.89
CA VAL A 238 -3.87 4.13 17.09
C VAL A 238 -3.44 4.08 18.55
N ALA A 239 -4.34 4.37 19.50
CA ALA A 239 -4.04 4.34 20.92
C ALA A 239 -3.63 2.94 21.42
N LEU A 240 -4.33 1.89 20.98
CA LEU A 240 -4.05 0.50 21.31
C LEU A 240 -2.69 0.04 20.78
N ILE A 241 -2.40 0.33 19.50
CA ILE A 241 -1.12 -0.01 18.88
C ILE A 241 0.05 0.73 19.56
N ARG A 242 -0.12 2.03 19.82
CA ARG A 242 0.86 2.85 20.57
C ARG A 242 1.18 2.22 21.93
N ALA A 243 0.16 1.80 22.67
CA ALA A 243 0.33 1.15 23.96
C ALA A 243 1.02 -0.22 23.84
N ALA A 244 0.70 -1.01 22.82
CA ALA A 244 1.33 -2.31 22.58
C ALA A 244 2.82 -2.16 22.22
N LYS A 245 3.17 -1.22 21.33
CA LYS A 245 4.57 -0.89 21.00
C LYS A 245 5.38 -0.50 22.24
N ARG A 246 4.80 0.32 23.14
CA ARG A 246 5.47 0.69 24.40
C ARG A 246 5.73 -0.50 25.32
N ARG A 247 4.93 -1.55 25.25
CA ARG A 247 5.16 -2.81 25.98
C ARG A 247 6.16 -3.74 25.31
N GLY A 248 6.63 -3.39 24.11
CA GLY A 248 7.58 -4.20 23.34
C GLY A 248 6.94 -5.31 22.50
N VAL A 249 5.63 -5.24 22.24
CA VAL A 249 4.97 -6.15 21.29
C VAL A 249 5.55 -5.92 19.90
N ASP A 250 5.91 -7.01 19.19
CA ASP A 250 6.39 -6.94 17.81
C ASP A 250 5.21 -6.66 16.85
N VAL A 251 4.79 -5.41 16.82
CA VAL A 251 3.67 -4.93 16.00
C VAL A 251 4.08 -3.74 15.13
N THR A 252 3.63 -3.77 13.88
CA THR A 252 3.63 -2.63 12.96
C THR A 252 2.22 -2.41 12.44
N CYS A 253 1.95 -1.24 11.87
CA CYS A 253 0.68 -0.94 11.24
C CYS A 253 0.82 0.03 10.07
N GLU A 254 -0.22 0.11 9.28
CA GLU A 254 -0.30 0.96 8.10
C GLU A 254 -1.62 1.75 8.07
N THR A 255 -1.62 2.84 7.33
CA THR A 255 -2.82 3.58 6.95
C THR A 255 -2.72 4.01 5.49
N ALA A 256 -3.78 4.63 4.94
CA ALA A 256 -3.82 5.00 3.53
C ALA A 256 -4.07 6.52 3.34
N PRO A 257 -3.63 7.10 2.20
CA PRO A 257 -3.78 8.55 1.94
C PRO A 257 -5.22 9.05 2.01
N HIS A 258 -6.20 8.22 1.65
CA HIS A 258 -7.60 8.61 1.72
C HIS A 258 -8.10 8.80 3.16
N TYR A 259 -7.62 8.04 4.15
CA TYR A 259 -7.93 8.24 5.57
C TYR A 259 -7.25 9.48 6.18
N LEU A 260 -6.17 9.95 5.57
CA LEU A 260 -5.44 11.15 6.01
C LEU A 260 -5.97 12.45 5.38
N THR A 261 -6.75 12.30 4.31
CA THR A 261 -7.24 13.43 3.51
C THR A 261 -8.73 13.69 3.73
N PHE A 262 -9.53 12.63 3.80
CA PHE A 262 -10.99 12.70 3.87
C PHE A 262 -11.52 12.25 5.22
N THR A 263 -12.75 12.69 5.52
CA THR A 263 -13.55 12.29 6.68
C THR A 263 -14.94 11.85 6.22
N ASP A 264 -15.78 11.40 7.13
CA ASP A 264 -17.18 11.08 6.83
C ASP A 264 -17.99 12.32 6.39
N GLU A 265 -17.52 13.54 6.69
CA GLU A 265 -18.13 14.80 6.21
C GLU A 265 -17.93 15.02 4.69
N ASP A 266 -16.93 14.36 4.08
CA ASP A 266 -16.65 14.43 2.63
C ASP A 266 -17.46 13.44 1.81
N LEU A 267 -18.23 12.55 2.44
CA LEU A 267 -19.01 11.51 1.77
C LEU A 267 -20.03 12.12 0.79
N GLN A 268 -20.28 11.40 -0.29
CA GLN A 268 -21.28 11.72 -1.31
C GLN A 268 -22.03 10.45 -1.68
N GLU A 269 -23.20 10.56 -2.31
CA GLU A 269 -24.02 9.44 -2.80
C GLU A 269 -23.37 8.74 -4.01
N ASP A 270 -22.09 8.47 -3.93
CA ASP A 270 -21.26 7.94 -5.00
C ASP A 270 -20.36 6.80 -4.48
N GLY A 271 -20.32 5.69 -5.22
CA GLY A 271 -19.51 4.53 -4.86
C GLY A 271 -18.00 4.81 -4.72
N ARG A 272 -17.49 5.91 -5.29
CA ARG A 272 -16.08 6.31 -5.13
C ARG A 272 -15.69 6.65 -3.68
N PHE A 273 -16.67 6.84 -2.79
CA PHE A 273 -16.45 7.07 -1.36
C PHE A 273 -16.70 5.81 -0.51
N LYS A 274 -16.94 4.67 -1.13
CA LYS A 274 -17.17 3.41 -0.43
C LYS A 274 -15.92 2.53 -0.44
N MET A 275 -15.30 2.38 0.73
CA MET A 275 -14.16 1.50 1.02
C MET A 275 -14.34 0.86 2.41
N ASN A 276 -13.56 -0.13 2.72
CA ASN A 276 -13.53 -0.79 4.02
C ASN A 276 -12.08 -0.99 4.50
N PRO A 277 -11.70 -0.37 5.63
CA PRO A 277 -12.49 0.45 6.54
C PRO A 277 -13.12 1.69 5.89
N PRO A 278 -14.25 2.20 6.43
CA PRO A 278 -14.87 3.41 5.91
C PRO A 278 -14.09 4.68 6.31
N LEU A 279 -14.29 5.77 5.57
CA LEU A 279 -13.82 7.10 6.00
C LEU A 279 -14.47 7.44 7.34
N ARG A 280 -13.64 7.76 8.34
CA ARG A 280 -14.06 8.02 9.72
C ARG A 280 -14.24 9.50 10.02
N ALA A 281 -14.52 9.83 11.26
CA ALA A 281 -14.67 11.21 11.73
C ALA A 281 -13.32 11.98 11.72
N ARG A 282 -13.40 13.29 11.87
CA ARG A 282 -12.22 14.17 11.88
C ARG A 282 -11.22 13.79 12.98
N GLU A 283 -11.71 13.43 14.16
CA GLU A 283 -10.86 13.03 15.29
C GLU A 283 -10.06 11.76 14.99
N ASP A 284 -10.61 10.84 14.19
CA ASP A 284 -9.92 9.64 13.76
C ASP A 284 -8.79 9.99 12.78
N ARG A 285 -9.07 10.81 11.75
CA ARG A 285 -8.06 11.31 10.82
C ARG A 285 -6.92 12.03 11.56
N ASP A 286 -7.25 12.91 12.48
CA ASP A 286 -6.26 13.69 13.23
C ASP A 286 -5.38 12.77 14.09
N ALA A 287 -5.94 11.72 14.70
CA ALA A 287 -5.19 10.70 15.43
C ALA A 287 -4.27 9.85 14.53
N LEU A 288 -4.69 9.57 13.28
CA LEU A 288 -3.82 8.92 12.28
C LEU A 288 -2.61 9.80 11.95
N ILE A 289 -2.83 11.11 11.75
CA ILE A 289 -1.75 12.06 11.49
C ILE A 289 -0.78 12.14 12.68
N GLU A 290 -1.29 12.20 13.91
CA GLU A 290 -0.46 12.12 15.13
C GLU A 290 0.33 10.81 15.17
N GLY A 291 -0.29 9.69 14.81
CA GLY A 291 0.35 8.37 14.76
C GLY A 291 1.50 8.30 13.74
N LEU A 292 1.39 9.01 12.60
CA LEU A 292 2.50 9.13 11.65
C LEU A 292 3.65 9.96 12.22
N LEU A 293 3.34 11.04 12.94
CA LEU A 293 4.34 11.95 13.50
C LEU A 293 5.13 11.31 14.64
N ASP A 294 4.46 10.59 15.55
CA ASP A 294 5.08 9.95 16.70
C ASP A 294 5.65 8.55 16.43
N GLY A 295 5.46 8.01 15.20
CA GLY A 295 5.95 6.70 14.80
C GLY A 295 5.10 5.52 15.26
N THR A 296 3.88 5.76 15.72
CA THR A 296 2.90 4.70 16.01
C THR A 296 2.47 4.02 14.72
N ILE A 297 2.19 4.79 13.67
CA ILE A 297 1.91 4.27 12.33
C ILE A 297 3.23 4.22 11.56
N ASP A 298 3.56 3.04 11.04
CA ASP A 298 4.85 2.74 10.43
C ASP A 298 4.88 3.01 8.93
N MET A 299 3.75 2.79 8.22
CA MET A 299 3.72 2.73 6.77
C MET A 299 2.51 3.45 6.18
N LEU A 300 2.71 3.97 4.97
CA LEU A 300 1.64 4.40 4.07
C LEU A 300 1.52 3.40 2.93
N VAL A 301 0.32 2.84 2.78
CA VAL A 301 -0.06 1.91 1.72
C VAL A 301 -1.22 2.47 0.93
N THR A 302 -1.58 1.82 -0.17
CA THR A 302 -2.71 2.32 -0.96
C THR A 302 -4.03 1.66 -0.62
N ASP A 303 -4.00 0.41 -0.18
CA ASP A 303 -5.17 -0.47 -0.20
C ASP A 303 -5.87 -0.40 -1.57
N HIS A 304 -5.05 -0.47 -2.63
CA HIS A 304 -5.53 -0.43 -4.00
C HIS A 304 -6.48 -1.60 -4.26
N ALA A 305 -7.79 -1.32 -4.27
CA ALA A 305 -8.84 -2.33 -4.32
C ALA A 305 -9.81 -2.06 -5.48
N PRO A 306 -9.38 -2.31 -6.73
CA PRO A 306 -10.15 -2.03 -7.94
C PRO A 306 -11.40 -2.91 -8.04
N HIS A 307 -12.46 -2.29 -8.60
CA HIS A 307 -13.72 -2.91 -8.95
C HIS A 307 -14.19 -2.40 -10.33
N SER A 308 -15.06 -3.15 -11.00
CA SER A 308 -15.59 -2.73 -12.30
C SER A 308 -16.44 -1.47 -12.18
N ARG A 309 -16.64 -0.77 -13.30
CA ARG A 309 -17.51 0.41 -13.35
C ARG A 309 -18.93 0.08 -12.88
N GLU A 310 -19.47 -1.08 -13.29
CA GLU A 310 -20.80 -1.54 -12.93
C GLU A 310 -20.93 -1.79 -11.42
N GLU A 311 -19.89 -2.35 -10.80
CA GLU A 311 -19.86 -2.58 -9.36
C GLU A 311 -19.78 -1.27 -8.56
N LYS A 312 -19.15 -0.24 -9.11
CA LYS A 312 -18.99 1.07 -8.46
C LYS A 312 -20.06 2.10 -8.83
N ALA A 313 -20.85 1.86 -9.86
CA ALA A 313 -21.92 2.76 -10.32
C ALA A 313 -23.28 2.58 -9.59
N ARG A 314 -23.29 1.86 -8.45
CA ARG A 314 -24.53 1.49 -7.74
C ARG A 314 -24.85 2.40 -6.56
N GLY A 315 -24.28 3.62 -6.54
CA GLY A 315 -24.40 4.57 -5.44
C GLY A 315 -23.63 4.12 -4.19
N LEU A 316 -23.75 4.88 -3.12
CA LEU A 316 -22.98 4.63 -1.90
C LEU A 316 -23.34 3.30 -1.23
N GLU A 317 -24.64 2.97 -1.13
CA GLU A 317 -25.09 1.75 -0.44
C GLU A 317 -24.72 0.46 -1.17
N LYS A 318 -24.95 0.39 -2.49
CA LYS A 318 -24.92 -0.88 -3.24
C LYS A 318 -23.60 -1.13 -4.00
N SER A 319 -22.71 -0.15 -4.07
CA SER A 319 -21.41 -0.33 -4.68
C SER A 319 -20.54 -1.30 -3.87
N ALA A 320 -19.61 -1.97 -4.55
CA ALA A 320 -18.58 -2.77 -3.89
C ALA A 320 -17.66 -1.88 -3.05
N MET A 321 -17.14 -2.40 -1.94
CA MET A 321 -16.15 -1.74 -1.08
C MET A 321 -14.76 -1.82 -1.70
N GLY A 322 -14.08 -0.69 -1.82
CA GLY A 322 -12.73 -0.57 -2.36
C GLY A 322 -12.60 0.59 -3.33
N VAL A 323 -11.42 1.20 -3.34
CA VAL A 323 -11.03 2.33 -4.21
C VAL A 323 -9.65 2.08 -4.78
N VAL A 324 -9.29 2.78 -5.85
CA VAL A 324 -7.93 2.70 -6.41
C VAL A 324 -7.06 3.80 -5.83
N GLY A 325 -5.79 3.49 -5.56
CA GLY A 325 -4.88 4.40 -4.88
C GLY A 325 -3.45 4.47 -5.44
N LEU A 326 -2.97 3.44 -6.15
CA LEU A 326 -1.56 3.35 -6.59
C LEU A 326 -1.08 4.61 -7.31
N GLU A 327 -1.84 5.09 -8.30
CA GLU A 327 -1.42 6.21 -9.16
C GLU A 327 -1.54 7.59 -8.50
N THR A 328 -2.18 7.69 -7.33
CA THR A 328 -2.39 8.97 -6.63
C THR A 328 -1.71 9.04 -5.26
N SER A 329 -1.23 7.92 -4.72
CA SER A 329 -0.81 7.80 -3.33
C SER A 329 0.29 8.79 -2.94
N PHE A 330 1.40 8.84 -3.71
CA PHE A 330 2.49 9.77 -3.42
C PHE A 330 2.01 11.23 -3.52
N ALA A 331 1.37 11.59 -4.64
CA ALA A 331 0.92 12.96 -4.86
C ALA A 331 -0.11 13.43 -3.82
N ALA A 332 -1.05 12.56 -3.43
CA ALA A 332 -2.03 12.85 -2.39
C ALA A 332 -1.36 13.08 -1.03
N SER A 333 -0.44 12.18 -0.64
CA SER A 333 0.29 12.29 0.63
C SER A 333 1.24 13.50 0.63
N TYR A 334 1.95 13.74 -0.47
CA TYR A 334 2.82 14.91 -0.63
C TYR A 334 2.02 16.22 -0.51
N THR A 335 0.90 16.32 -1.21
CA THR A 335 0.04 17.50 -1.18
C THR A 335 -0.57 17.73 0.20
N ALA A 336 -1.13 16.69 0.81
CA ALA A 336 -1.85 16.83 2.08
C ALA A 336 -0.92 16.99 3.29
N LEU A 337 0.24 16.37 3.29
CA LEU A 337 1.09 16.28 4.49
C LEU A 337 2.40 17.06 4.36
N VAL A 338 3.06 17.02 3.19
CA VAL A 338 4.38 17.65 3.03
C VAL A 338 4.26 19.12 2.64
N GLN A 339 3.44 19.45 1.64
CA GLN A 339 3.25 20.85 1.23
C GLN A 339 2.60 21.70 2.32
N THR A 340 1.80 21.12 3.19
CA THR A 340 1.19 21.78 4.35
C THR A 340 2.15 21.90 5.55
N GLY A 341 3.34 21.31 5.49
CA GLY A 341 4.31 21.35 6.56
C GLY A 341 4.02 20.41 7.73
N ILE A 342 3.05 19.51 7.63
CA ILE A 342 2.71 18.51 8.65
C ILE A 342 3.83 17.48 8.78
N LEU A 343 4.36 17.00 7.63
CA LEU A 343 5.34 15.93 7.59
C LEU A 343 6.54 16.33 6.71
N PRO A 344 7.80 16.09 7.15
CA PRO A 344 8.94 16.27 6.26
C PRO A 344 8.94 15.23 5.13
N LEU A 345 9.41 15.63 3.93
CA LEU A 345 9.47 14.72 2.76
C LEU A 345 10.24 13.43 3.05
N GLY A 346 11.36 13.51 3.76
CA GLY A 346 12.14 12.33 4.14
C GLY A 346 11.35 11.32 4.97
N LYS A 347 10.44 11.79 5.84
CA LYS A 347 9.54 10.92 6.62
C LYS A 347 8.49 10.29 5.70
N LEU A 348 7.92 11.03 4.75
CA LEU A 348 7.01 10.45 3.75
C LEU A 348 7.69 9.33 2.95
N VAL A 349 8.92 9.55 2.50
CA VAL A 349 9.70 8.53 1.79
C VAL A 349 9.98 7.32 2.69
N ASP A 350 10.30 7.52 3.97
CA ASP A 350 10.49 6.40 4.91
C ASP A 350 9.20 5.58 5.10
N LEU A 351 8.03 6.24 5.19
CA LEU A 351 6.73 5.57 5.30
C LEU A 351 6.34 4.76 4.05
N MET A 352 6.78 5.19 2.86
CA MET A 352 6.43 4.54 1.59
C MET A 352 7.54 3.60 1.06
N HIS A 353 8.72 3.61 1.68
CA HIS A 353 9.85 2.79 1.24
C HIS A 353 10.61 2.16 2.42
N GLY A 354 11.25 2.98 3.26
CA GLY A 354 12.20 2.49 4.27
C GLY A 354 11.56 1.58 5.32
N ALA A 355 10.41 1.95 5.87
CA ALA A 355 9.72 1.15 6.88
C ALA A 355 9.13 -0.15 6.30
N PRO A 356 8.43 -0.14 5.14
CA PRO A 356 8.03 -1.37 4.46
C PRO A 356 9.23 -2.29 4.15
N MET A 357 10.32 -1.74 3.62
CA MET A 357 11.54 -2.50 3.32
C MET A 357 12.10 -3.19 4.57
N ARG A 358 12.24 -2.47 5.67
CA ARG A 358 12.76 -3.05 6.93
C ARG A 358 11.85 -4.12 7.51
N ARG A 359 10.54 -3.95 7.42
CA ARG A 359 9.57 -4.88 8.01
C ARG A 359 9.35 -6.13 7.19
N PHE A 360 9.18 -5.97 5.87
CA PHE A 360 8.81 -7.06 4.97
C PHE A 360 9.98 -7.63 4.18
N GLY A 361 11.15 -7.01 4.26
CA GLY A 361 12.37 -7.51 3.59
C GLY A 361 12.33 -7.39 2.08
N CYS A 362 11.59 -6.43 1.52
CA CYS A 362 11.50 -6.16 0.10
C CYS A 362 11.77 -4.68 -0.18
N GLY A 363 12.44 -4.37 -1.29
CA GLY A 363 12.91 -3.03 -1.64
C GLY A 363 14.42 -2.93 -1.73
N THR A 364 14.92 -1.82 -2.27
CA THR A 364 16.34 -1.58 -2.51
C THR A 364 16.70 -0.13 -2.19
N GLU A 365 17.87 0.09 -1.65
CA GLU A 365 18.40 1.43 -1.30
C GLU A 365 18.88 2.20 -2.54
N LEU A 366 18.74 3.53 -2.54
CA LEU A 366 19.37 4.41 -3.55
C LEU A 366 20.85 4.64 -3.21
N THR A 367 21.66 3.58 -3.33
CA THR A 367 23.09 3.59 -3.06
C THR A 367 23.86 2.77 -4.09
N GLU A 368 25.13 3.09 -4.29
CA GLU A 368 25.99 2.35 -5.25
C GLU A 368 26.08 0.85 -4.92
N GLY A 369 26.05 0.03 -5.94
CA GLY A 369 26.04 -1.43 -5.83
C GLY A 369 24.68 -2.08 -5.66
N GLN A 370 23.63 -1.33 -5.31
CA GLN A 370 22.26 -1.85 -5.15
C GLN A 370 21.58 -2.07 -6.51
N PRO A 371 20.57 -2.94 -6.60
CA PRO A 371 19.68 -3.01 -7.75
C PRO A 371 19.08 -1.63 -8.05
N ALA A 372 18.92 -1.32 -9.32
CA ALA A 372 18.40 -0.02 -9.76
C ALA A 372 16.88 -0.03 -9.88
N ASP A 373 16.19 -0.22 -8.75
CA ASP A 373 14.75 -0.07 -8.62
C ASP A 373 14.49 1.35 -8.11
N LEU A 374 14.17 2.26 -9.03
CA LEU A 374 14.19 3.70 -8.81
C LEU A 374 12.90 4.35 -9.30
N THR A 375 12.56 5.49 -8.69
CA THR A 375 11.47 6.34 -9.20
C THR A 375 11.84 7.81 -9.13
N ALA A 376 11.37 8.61 -10.08
CA ALA A 376 11.62 10.05 -10.15
C ALA A 376 10.32 10.84 -10.23
N PHE A 377 10.21 11.91 -9.43
CA PHE A 377 9.02 12.75 -9.36
C PHE A 377 9.35 14.23 -9.59
N ASP A 378 8.52 14.88 -10.39
CA ASP A 378 8.47 16.35 -10.45
C ASP A 378 7.58 16.86 -9.32
N LEU A 379 8.20 17.38 -8.26
CA LEU A 379 7.51 17.89 -7.06
C LEU A 379 6.93 19.30 -7.25
N THR A 380 7.09 19.92 -8.41
CA THR A 380 6.60 21.26 -8.74
C THR A 380 5.34 21.24 -9.58
N LYS A 381 5.09 20.13 -10.30
CA LYS A 381 3.98 19.99 -11.21
C LYS A 381 2.71 19.57 -10.47
N THR A 382 1.65 20.38 -10.63
CA THR A 382 0.30 20.08 -10.15
C THR A 382 -0.58 19.60 -11.30
N TYR A 383 -1.44 18.62 -11.03
CA TYR A 383 -2.42 18.09 -11.99
C TYR A 383 -3.76 17.87 -11.31
N THR A 384 -4.83 17.85 -12.11
CA THR A 384 -6.16 17.46 -11.62
C THR A 384 -6.34 15.96 -11.84
N VAL A 385 -6.75 15.24 -10.80
CA VAL A 385 -6.98 13.79 -10.90
C VAL A 385 -8.15 13.52 -11.82
N ASP A 386 -7.87 12.86 -12.95
CA ASP A 386 -8.87 12.35 -13.88
C ASP A 386 -8.78 10.81 -13.89
N PRO A 387 -9.74 10.10 -13.27
CA PRO A 387 -9.72 8.64 -13.25
C PRO A 387 -9.76 7.98 -14.64
N GLU A 388 -10.21 8.71 -15.67
CA GLU A 388 -10.23 8.17 -17.03
C GLU A 388 -8.83 8.00 -17.65
N THR A 389 -7.84 8.71 -17.08
CA THR A 389 -6.43 8.59 -17.50
C THR A 389 -5.66 7.50 -16.76
N PHE A 390 -6.26 6.85 -15.77
CA PHE A 390 -5.58 5.82 -14.98
C PHE A 390 -5.23 4.58 -15.82
N LEU A 391 -4.11 3.96 -15.48
CA LEU A 391 -3.63 2.73 -16.10
C LEU A 391 -4.21 1.46 -15.45
N THR A 392 -4.61 1.53 -14.17
CA THR A 392 -5.44 0.50 -13.54
C THR A 392 -6.79 0.39 -14.25
N MET A 393 -7.42 -0.77 -14.20
CA MET A 393 -8.78 -0.95 -14.73
C MET A 393 -9.84 -0.26 -13.88
N GLY A 394 -9.58 -0.09 -12.56
CA GLY A 394 -10.47 0.62 -11.66
C GLY A 394 -10.52 2.14 -11.91
N ARG A 395 -11.68 2.76 -11.64
CA ARG A 395 -11.89 4.21 -11.84
C ARG A 395 -12.41 4.92 -10.58
N ALA A 396 -12.72 4.16 -9.54
CA ALA A 396 -13.30 4.73 -8.33
C ALA A 396 -12.20 5.21 -7.36
N THR A 397 -12.11 6.51 -7.18
CA THR A 397 -11.21 7.16 -6.21
C THR A 397 -11.87 8.41 -5.62
N PRO A 398 -11.77 8.64 -4.31
CA PRO A 398 -12.28 9.87 -3.70
C PRO A 398 -11.49 11.11 -4.14
N PHE A 399 -10.30 10.93 -4.71
CA PHE A 399 -9.45 12.02 -5.20
C PHE A 399 -9.89 12.58 -6.56
N ALA A 400 -10.86 11.98 -7.27
CA ALA A 400 -11.32 12.46 -8.58
C ALA A 400 -11.66 13.97 -8.55
N GLY A 401 -11.09 14.74 -9.49
CA GLY A 401 -11.25 16.19 -9.59
C GLY A 401 -10.41 17.01 -8.60
N ARG A 402 -9.63 16.37 -7.69
CA ARG A 402 -8.72 17.08 -6.79
C ARG A 402 -7.43 17.49 -7.50
N ALA A 403 -6.91 18.65 -7.16
CA ALA A 403 -5.58 19.08 -7.58
C ALA A 403 -4.52 18.45 -6.66
N LEU A 404 -3.62 17.68 -7.22
CA LEU A 404 -2.50 17.04 -6.51
C LEU A 404 -1.18 17.49 -7.10
N THR A 405 -0.13 17.60 -6.27
CA THR A 405 1.22 17.96 -6.69
C THR A 405 2.15 16.76 -6.54
N GLY A 406 3.04 16.58 -7.53
CA GLY A 406 4.00 15.47 -7.57
C GLY A 406 3.64 14.48 -8.69
N VAL A 407 4.28 14.66 -9.84
CA VAL A 407 4.05 13.82 -11.04
C VAL A 407 5.18 12.83 -11.18
N CYS A 408 4.87 11.54 -11.27
CA CYS A 408 5.86 10.51 -11.57
C CYS A 408 6.37 10.71 -13.00
N LYS A 409 7.69 10.81 -13.15
CA LYS A 409 8.36 10.98 -14.44
C LYS A 409 8.96 9.69 -14.96
N LEU A 410 9.44 8.84 -14.06
CA LEU A 410 10.17 7.62 -14.39
C LEU A 410 10.04 6.61 -13.26
N THR A 411 9.87 5.34 -13.61
CA THR A 411 10.07 4.21 -12.69
C THR A 411 10.88 3.16 -13.41
N MET A 412 11.93 2.67 -12.75
CA MET A 412 12.85 1.66 -13.26
C MET A 412 12.89 0.44 -12.34
N ILE A 413 12.95 -0.73 -12.94
CA ILE A 413 13.12 -2.02 -12.26
C ILE A 413 14.36 -2.70 -12.83
N GLY A 414 15.31 -3.06 -11.95
CA GLY A 414 16.57 -3.65 -12.39
C GLY A 414 17.30 -2.80 -13.44
N GLY A 415 17.18 -1.46 -13.34
CA GLY A 415 17.82 -0.52 -14.25
C GLY A 415 17.13 -0.37 -15.62
N GLU A 416 15.98 -0.99 -15.85
CA GLU A 416 15.20 -0.84 -17.08
C GLU A 416 13.93 0.00 -16.82
N PRO A 417 13.60 0.99 -17.68
CA PRO A 417 12.38 1.78 -17.52
C PRO A 417 11.14 0.91 -17.73
N VAL A 418 10.27 0.83 -16.71
CA VAL A 418 8.94 0.18 -16.78
C VAL A 418 7.81 1.19 -16.90
N TRP A 419 8.07 2.42 -16.51
CA TRP A 419 7.23 3.59 -16.72
C TRP A 419 8.10 4.81 -17.06
N LYS A 420 7.68 5.59 -18.04
CA LYS A 420 8.33 6.85 -18.39
C LYS A 420 7.29 7.81 -18.98
N GLU A 421 7.25 9.06 -18.46
CA GLU A 421 6.41 10.11 -19.05
C GLU A 421 6.89 10.43 -20.47
N GLU A 422 5.96 10.69 -21.40
CA GLU A 422 6.26 10.89 -22.83
C GLU A 422 7.24 12.05 -23.11
N THR A 423 7.28 13.03 -22.21
CA THR A 423 8.13 14.23 -22.33
C THR A 423 9.55 14.07 -21.76
N LEU A 424 9.89 12.92 -21.23
CA LEU A 424 11.18 12.65 -20.58
C LEU A 424 12.21 12.04 -21.55
#